data_5879af626809151916e8ada5cec52226
#
_entry.id   5879af626809151916e8ada5cec52226
#
_cell.length_a   1.000
_cell.length_b   1.000
_cell.length_c   1.000
_cell.angle_alpha   90.00
_cell.angle_beta   90.00
_cell.angle_gamma   90.00
#
_symmetry.space_group_name_H-M   'P 1'
#
loop_
_entity.id
_entity.type
_entity.pdbx_description
1 polymer ?
#
loop_
_entity_poly.entity_id
_entity_poly.type
_entity_poly.pdbx_seq_one_letter_code
_entity_poly.pdbx_strand_id
1 'polypeptide(L)'
;MSMSDPIADMLTRIRNAQAAQKASVGMPSSKLKVAIAGVLQEEGYIDGFAVRDEAGKALLDISLRYYAGRPVIERIERVSRPGLRVYKGVEGIPRVMNGLGVAIVSTPKGVMTDRKARSMNVGGEVLCIVA
;
A
#
# COMPACT_ATOMS: atom_id res chain seq x y z
N MET A 1 -13.85 13.14 12.33
CA MET A 1 -13.03 12.02 12.73
C MET A 1 -11.56 12.31 12.54
N SER A 2 -10.74 11.96 13.49
CA SER A 2 -9.33 12.22 13.39
C SER A 2 -8.65 11.30 12.39
N MET A 3 -7.62 11.78 11.75
CA MET A 3 -6.77 11.02 10.85
C MET A 3 -5.76 10.22 11.66
N SER A 4 -6.26 9.36 12.56
CA SER A 4 -5.39 8.58 13.44
C SER A 4 -4.60 7.50 12.71
N ASP A 5 -5.04 7.11 11.50
CA ASP A 5 -4.33 6.13 10.67
C ASP A 5 -4.31 6.59 9.22
N PRO A 6 -3.29 7.38 8.84
CA PRO A 6 -3.17 7.88 7.45
C PRO A 6 -3.05 6.77 6.42
N ILE A 7 -2.47 5.63 6.79
CA ILE A 7 -2.32 4.51 5.85
C ILE A 7 -3.68 3.84 5.62
N ALA A 8 -4.49 3.64 6.66
CA ALA A 8 -5.84 3.13 6.49
C ALA A 8 -6.67 4.07 5.61
N ASP A 9 -6.51 5.39 5.78
CA ASP A 9 -7.18 6.38 4.95
C ASP A 9 -6.75 6.24 3.48
N MET A 10 -5.45 6.07 3.23
CA MET A 10 -4.92 5.84 1.88
C MET A 10 -5.58 4.63 1.23
N LEU A 11 -5.63 3.51 1.93
CA LEU A 11 -6.22 2.28 1.39
C LEU A 11 -7.71 2.44 1.13
N THR A 12 -8.41 3.14 1.99
CA THR A 12 -9.83 3.43 1.83
C THR A 12 -10.08 4.32 0.61
N ARG A 13 -9.25 5.36 0.42
CA ARG A 13 -9.35 6.23 -0.76
C ARG A 13 -9.15 5.46 -2.06
N ILE A 14 -8.18 4.56 -2.10
CA ILE A 14 -7.93 3.70 -3.26
C ILE A 14 -9.16 2.83 -3.53
N ARG A 15 -9.67 2.18 -2.49
CA ARG A 15 -10.83 1.28 -2.59
C ARG A 15 -12.06 2.03 -3.10
N ASN A 16 -12.34 3.19 -2.53
CA ASN A 16 -13.50 4.00 -2.92
C ASN A 16 -13.37 4.53 -4.35
N ALA A 17 -12.18 4.95 -4.75
CA ALA A 17 -11.94 5.45 -6.11
C ALA A 17 -12.13 4.33 -7.14
N GLN A 18 -11.70 3.12 -6.83
CA GLN A 18 -11.91 1.96 -7.71
C GLN A 18 -13.40 1.62 -7.84
N ALA A 19 -14.13 1.66 -6.73
CA ALA A 19 -15.58 1.41 -6.77
C ALA A 19 -16.30 2.45 -7.63
N ALA A 20 -15.79 3.69 -7.66
CA ALA A 20 -16.36 4.76 -8.48
C ALA A 20 -15.76 4.79 -9.90
N GLN A 21 -14.93 3.82 -10.26
CA GLN A 21 -14.29 3.71 -11.59
C GLN A 21 -13.47 4.96 -11.95
N LYS A 22 -12.81 5.57 -10.99
CA LYS A 22 -11.99 6.75 -11.23
C LYS A 22 -10.63 6.35 -11.80
N ALA A 23 -10.07 7.21 -12.68
CA ALA A 23 -8.75 6.97 -13.26
C ALA A 23 -7.64 7.19 -12.24
N SER A 24 -7.83 8.12 -11.30
CA SER A 24 -6.81 8.46 -10.31
C SER A 24 -7.44 8.87 -8.99
N VAL A 25 -6.61 8.90 -7.96
CA VAL A 25 -7.02 9.33 -6.62
C VAL A 25 -5.89 10.16 -6.00
N GLY A 26 -6.28 11.26 -5.35
CA GLY A 26 -5.33 12.15 -4.69
C GLY A 26 -5.47 12.12 -3.18
N MET A 27 -4.37 12.43 -2.48
CA MET A 27 -4.34 12.43 -1.03
C MET A 27 -3.14 13.24 -0.53
N PRO A 28 -3.15 13.67 0.73
CA PRO A 28 -1.93 14.24 1.32
C PRO A 28 -0.80 13.21 1.26
N SER A 29 0.39 13.66 0.88
CA SER A 29 1.55 12.78 0.73
C SER A 29 2.29 12.59 2.05
N SER A 30 3.01 11.49 2.14
CA SER A 30 4.00 11.24 3.18
C SER A 30 5.04 10.28 2.62
N LYS A 31 6.19 10.20 3.29
CA LYS A 31 7.25 9.28 2.85
C LYS A 31 6.75 7.82 2.83
N LEU A 32 5.98 7.43 3.84
CA LEU A 32 5.46 6.07 3.92
C LEU A 32 4.46 5.79 2.82
N LYS A 33 3.55 6.73 2.54
CA LYS A 33 2.57 6.56 1.45
C LYS A 33 3.26 6.44 0.09
N VAL A 34 4.29 7.25 -0.15
CA VAL A 34 5.06 7.17 -1.39
C VAL A 34 5.75 5.81 -1.51
N ALA A 35 6.32 5.31 -0.41
CA ALA A 35 6.97 4.00 -0.41
C ALA A 35 5.97 2.88 -0.71
N ILE A 36 4.78 2.94 -0.13
CA ILE A 36 3.72 1.96 -0.41
C ILE A 36 3.29 2.05 -1.88
N ALA A 37 3.11 3.25 -2.41
CA ALA A 37 2.76 3.44 -3.82
C ALA A 37 3.83 2.86 -4.74
N GLY A 38 5.10 3.01 -4.39
CA GLY A 38 6.22 2.42 -5.15
C GLY A 38 6.13 0.90 -5.20
N VAL A 39 5.81 0.27 -4.08
CA VAL A 39 5.63 -1.19 -4.03
C VAL A 39 4.44 -1.61 -4.88
N LEU A 40 3.32 -0.89 -4.79
CA LEU A 40 2.13 -1.20 -5.58
C LEU A 40 2.43 -1.10 -7.08
N GLN A 41 3.20 -0.10 -7.49
CA GLN A 41 3.58 0.05 -8.90
C GLN A 41 4.50 -1.07 -9.35
N GLU A 42 5.51 -1.41 -8.58
CA GLU A 42 6.44 -2.49 -8.91
C GLU A 42 5.72 -3.83 -9.06
N GLU A 43 4.72 -4.07 -8.23
CA GLU A 43 3.94 -5.32 -8.29
C GLU A 43 2.82 -5.28 -9.33
N GLY A 44 2.66 -4.16 -10.03
CA GLY A 44 1.68 -4.05 -11.10
C GLY A 44 0.26 -3.81 -10.65
N TYR A 45 0.05 -3.38 -9.41
CA TYR A 45 -1.30 -3.12 -8.89
C TYR A 45 -1.83 -1.75 -9.27
N ILE A 46 -0.94 -0.80 -9.55
CA ILE A 46 -1.32 0.54 -10.03
C ILE A 46 -0.47 0.88 -11.25
N ASP A 47 -0.95 1.81 -12.08
CA ASP A 47 -0.20 2.25 -13.27
C ASP A 47 0.97 3.15 -12.89
N GLY A 48 0.81 3.97 -11.87
CA GLY A 48 1.87 4.85 -11.44
C GLY A 48 1.40 5.80 -10.36
N PHE A 49 2.31 6.67 -9.95
CA PHE A 49 2.00 7.70 -8.97
C PHE A 49 2.93 8.89 -9.19
N ALA A 50 2.51 10.05 -8.67
CA ALA A 50 3.32 11.26 -8.70
C ALA A 50 3.06 12.08 -7.45
N VAL A 51 4.09 12.79 -7.01
CA VAL A 51 3.95 13.75 -5.91
C VAL A 51 3.96 15.15 -6.53
N ARG A 52 2.97 15.96 -6.20
CA ARG A 52 2.90 17.34 -6.65
C ARG A 52 2.78 18.26 -5.45
N ASP A 53 3.21 19.50 -5.63
CA ASP A 53 3.11 20.51 -4.60
C ASP A 53 1.99 21.48 -4.97
N GLU A 54 1.02 21.64 -4.07
CA GLU A 54 -0.09 22.56 -4.27
C GLU A 54 -0.21 23.44 -3.06
N ALA A 55 0.04 24.73 -3.24
CA ALA A 55 -0.03 25.75 -2.19
C ALA A 55 0.82 25.37 -0.96
N GLY A 56 2.02 24.84 -1.18
CA GLY A 56 2.95 24.45 -0.13
C GLY A 56 2.68 23.11 0.51
N LYS A 57 1.70 22.37 0.00
CA LYS A 57 1.37 21.04 0.52
C LYS A 57 1.70 19.96 -0.50
N ALA A 58 2.37 18.90 -0.05
CA ALA A 58 2.69 17.78 -0.92
C ALA A 58 1.47 16.88 -1.05
N LEU A 59 1.07 16.61 -2.28
CA LEU A 59 -0.04 15.72 -2.58
C LEU A 59 0.46 14.53 -3.39
N LEU A 60 -0.08 13.37 -3.10
CA LEU A 60 0.21 12.13 -3.81
C LEU A 60 -0.96 11.80 -4.70
N ASP A 61 -0.70 11.69 -6.01
CA ASP A 61 -1.70 11.26 -6.99
C ASP A 61 -1.35 9.86 -7.45
N ILE A 62 -2.30 8.94 -7.36
CA ILE A 62 -2.13 7.55 -7.75
C ILE A 62 -2.98 7.28 -8.98
N SER A 63 -2.36 6.77 -10.04
CA SER A 63 -3.06 6.35 -11.26
C SER A 63 -3.48 4.90 -11.09
N LEU A 64 -4.78 4.67 -11.04
CA LEU A 64 -5.34 3.35 -10.79
C LEU A 64 -5.28 2.50 -12.05
N ARG A 65 -5.24 1.19 -11.87
CA ARG A 65 -5.11 0.25 -12.97
C ARG A 65 -6.34 -0.65 -13.05
N TYR A 66 -6.86 -0.79 -14.26
CA TYR A 66 -8.02 -1.65 -14.55
C TYR A 66 -7.66 -2.62 -15.65
N TYR A 67 -8.31 -3.76 -15.63
CA TYR A 67 -8.19 -4.75 -16.69
C TYR A 67 -9.59 -5.25 -17.04
N ALA A 68 -9.97 -5.14 -18.31
CA ALA A 68 -11.29 -5.54 -18.77
C ALA A 68 -12.43 -4.91 -17.95
N GLY A 69 -12.27 -3.62 -17.59
CA GLY A 69 -13.27 -2.88 -16.83
C GLY A 69 -13.29 -3.14 -15.33
N ARG A 70 -12.37 -3.96 -14.83
CA ARG A 70 -12.29 -4.29 -13.39
C ARG A 70 -11.01 -3.78 -12.77
N PRO A 71 -11.05 -3.32 -11.51
CA PRO A 71 -9.83 -2.94 -10.81
C PRO A 71 -8.87 -4.12 -10.72
N VAL A 72 -7.59 -3.83 -10.91
CA VAL A 72 -6.55 -4.86 -10.72
C VAL A 72 -6.44 -5.26 -9.26
N ILE A 73 -6.57 -4.29 -8.35
CA ILE A 73 -6.61 -4.60 -6.91
C ILE A 73 -8.00 -5.12 -6.55
N GLU A 74 -8.09 -6.39 -6.17
CA GLU A 74 -9.35 -6.98 -5.71
C GLU A 74 -9.51 -6.85 -4.20
N ARG A 75 -8.39 -6.84 -3.47
CA ARG A 75 -8.38 -6.80 -2.02
C ARG A 75 -7.22 -5.94 -1.54
N ILE A 76 -7.51 -4.97 -0.66
CA ILE A 76 -6.50 -4.13 -0.04
C ILE A 76 -6.95 -3.85 1.39
N GLU A 77 -6.18 -4.32 2.38
CA GLU A 77 -6.58 -4.29 3.78
C GLU A 77 -5.42 -3.88 4.67
N ARG A 78 -5.74 -3.04 5.64
CA ARG A 78 -4.80 -2.64 6.69
C ARG A 78 -4.58 -3.81 7.65
N VAL A 79 -3.35 -4.06 8.05
CA VAL A 79 -3.02 -5.08 9.05
C VAL A 79 -2.56 -4.42 10.34
N SER A 80 -1.38 -3.78 10.33
CA SER A 80 -0.87 -3.08 11.51
C SER A 80 -1.58 -1.74 11.66
N ARG A 81 -2.04 -1.42 12.86
CA ARG A 81 -2.79 -0.20 13.15
C ARG A 81 -2.16 0.53 14.33
N PRO A 82 -2.36 1.86 14.45
CA PRO A 82 -1.81 2.59 15.60
C PRO A 82 -2.20 2.01 16.94
N GLY A 83 -3.43 1.50 17.08
CA GLY A 83 -3.91 0.90 18.31
C GLY A 83 -3.49 -0.54 18.53
N LEU A 84 -2.99 -1.21 17.48
CA LEU A 84 -2.57 -2.61 17.54
C LEU A 84 -1.52 -2.86 16.45
N ARG A 85 -0.25 -2.60 16.81
CA ARG A 85 0.85 -2.81 15.88
C ARG A 85 1.13 -4.29 15.68
N VAL A 86 1.41 -4.68 14.43
CA VAL A 86 1.69 -6.06 14.06
C VAL A 86 3.10 -6.15 13.51
N TYR A 87 4.01 -6.72 14.31
CA TYR A 87 5.40 -6.95 13.91
C TYR A 87 5.63 -8.45 13.77
N LYS A 88 6.33 -8.85 12.72
CA LYS A 88 6.64 -10.26 12.48
C LYS A 88 8.11 -10.41 12.14
N GLY A 89 8.72 -11.46 12.67
CA GLY A 89 10.03 -11.90 12.20
C GLY A 89 9.88 -12.50 10.80
N VAL A 90 11.02 -12.76 10.16
CA VAL A 90 11.05 -13.23 8.77
C VAL A 90 10.19 -14.49 8.56
N GLU A 91 10.13 -15.38 9.53
CA GLU A 91 9.34 -16.61 9.41
C GLU A 91 7.85 -16.41 9.65
N GLY A 92 7.49 -15.32 10.34
CA GLY A 92 6.10 -15.04 10.67
C GLY A 92 5.38 -14.13 9.69
N ILE A 93 6.07 -13.63 8.67
CA ILE A 93 5.45 -12.75 7.67
C ILE A 93 4.42 -13.55 6.86
N PRO A 94 3.17 -13.06 6.78
CA PRO A 94 2.12 -13.83 6.11
C PRO A 94 2.34 -13.96 4.61
N ARG A 95 1.86 -15.07 4.06
CA ARG A 95 1.72 -15.23 2.61
C ARG A 95 0.27 -14.96 2.25
N VAL A 96 0.06 -14.08 1.28
CA VAL A 96 -1.28 -13.66 0.89
C VAL A 96 -1.74 -14.51 -0.28
N MET A 97 -2.88 -15.20 -0.11
CA MET A 97 -3.47 -16.05 -1.15
C MET A 97 -2.45 -17.02 -1.77
N ASN A 98 -1.69 -17.71 -0.93
CA ASN A 98 -0.64 -18.68 -1.35
C ASN A 98 0.40 -18.05 -2.29
N GLY A 99 0.71 -16.77 -2.11
CA GLY A 99 1.69 -16.08 -2.93
C GLY A 99 1.14 -15.38 -4.16
N LEU A 100 -0.17 -15.43 -4.38
CA LEU A 100 -0.79 -14.69 -5.47
C LEU A 100 -0.94 -13.20 -5.14
N GLY A 101 -1.04 -12.86 -3.84
CA GLY A 101 -1.03 -11.48 -3.37
C GLY A 101 0.27 -11.17 -2.66
N VAL A 102 0.36 -9.98 -2.08
CA VAL A 102 1.54 -9.53 -1.34
C VAL A 102 1.15 -8.92 -0.01
N ALA A 103 2.04 -9.05 0.98
CA ALA A 103 2.01 -8.23 2.17
C ALA A 103 3.05 -7.14 2.00
N ILE A 104 2.71 -5.91 2.37
CA ILE A 104 3.67 -4.80 2.33
C ILE A 104 4.20 -4.61 3.74
N VAL A 105 5.51 -4.73 3.89
CA VAL A 105 6.20 -4.77 5.17
C VAL A 105 7.18 -3.62 5.28
N SER A 106 7.14 -2.93 6.41
CA SER A 106 8.13 -1.89 6.73
C SER A 106 9.26 -2.55 7.53
N THR A 107 10.44 -2.62 6.92
CA THR A 107 11.60 -3.27 7.50
C THR A 107 12.71 -2.24 7.77
N PRO A 108 13.74 -2.59 8.56
CA PRO A 108 14.90 -1.70 8.72
C PRO A 108 15.60 -1.34 7.41
N LYS A 109 15.38 -2.13 6.36
CA LYS A 109 15.97 -1.90 5.03
C LYS A 109 15.00 -1.24 4.05
N GLY A 110 13.83 -0.82 4.51
CA GLY A 110 12.84 -0.11 3.72
C GLY A 110 11.51 -0.82 3.65
N VAL A 111 10.57 -0.21 2.93
CA VAL A 111 9.23 -0.78 2.70
C VAL A 111 9.33 -1.71 1.50
N MET A 112 8.85 -2.93 1.64
CA MET A 112 8.99 -3.94 0.60
C MET A 112 7.89 -5.00 0.70
N THR A 113 7.83 -5.88 -0.28
CA THR A 113 6.90 -7.01 -0.25
C THR A 113 7.39 -8.07 0.73
N ASP A 114 6.47 -8.96 1.12
CA ASP A 114 6.81 -10.13 1.94
C ASP A 114 7.87 -11.00 1.27
N ARG A 115 7.79 -11.20 -0.06
CA ARG A 115 8.78 -12.00 -0.79
C ARG A 115 10.17 -11.41 -0.70
N LYS A 116 10.27 -10.09 -0.91
CA LYS A 116 11.57 -9.42 -0.84
C LYS A 116 12.11 -9.44 0.57
N ALA A 117 11.27 -9.23 1.57
CA ALA A 117 11.68 -9.29 2.98
C ALA A 117 12.23 -10.68 3.32
N ARG A 118 11.55 -11.75 2.90
CA ARG A 118 12.03 -13.11 3.10
C ARG A 118 13.35 -13.36 2.39
N SER A 119 13.50 -12.87 1.15
CA SER A 119 14.74 -13.04 0.40
C SER A 119 15.91 -12.30 1.04
N MET A 120 15.65 -11.19 1.70
CA MET A 120 16.66 -10.41 2.42
C MET A 120 16.83 -10.84 3.88
N ASN A 121 16.05 -11.83 4.31
CA ASN A 121 16.05 -12.37 5.67
C ASN A 121 15.79 -11.29 6.73
N VAL A 122 14.79 -10.43 6.49
CA VAL A 122 14.40 -9.38 7.42
C VAL A 122 12.92 -9.47 7.72
N GLY A 123 12.56 -9.15 8.95
CA GLY A 123 11.17 -8.98 9.37
C GLY A 123 10.85 -7.51 9.58
N GLY A 124 9.62 -7.22 9.98
CA GLY A 124 9.21 -5.85 10.24
C GLY A 124 7.74 -5.72 10.54
N GLU A 125 7.25 -4.52 10.38
CA GLU A 125 5.84 -4.21 10.60
C GLU A 125 5.04 -4.55 9.34
N VAL A 126 4.04 -5.42 9.48
CA VAL A 126 3.16 -5.78 8.38
C VAL A 126 2.11 -4.69 8.23
N LEU A 127 2.28 -3.82 7.23
CA LEU A 127 1.43 -2.65 7.05
C LEU A 127 0.07 -3.01 6.49
N CYS A 128 0.04 -3.77 5.42
CA CYS A 128 -1.21 -4.11 4.74
C CYS A 128 -1.00 -5.34 3.86
N ILE A 129 -2.12 -5.87 3.35
CA ILE A 129 -2.10 -6.94 2.35
C ILE A 129 -2.85 -6.47 1.12
N VAL A 130 -2.38 -6.90 -0.04
CA VAL A 130 -2.94 -6.53 -1.35
C VAL A 130 -3.01 -7.78 -2.22
N ALA A 131 -4.13 -7.91 -2.88
CA ALA A 131 -4.31 -9.01 -3.82
C ALA A 131 -5.20 -8.60 -4.99
#